data_30d9bf23236177300de68caf879c9531
#
_entry.id   30d9bf23236177300de68caf879c9531
#
_cell.length_a   1.000
_cell.length_b   1.000
_cell.length_c   1.000
_cell.angle_alpha   90.00
_cell.angle_beta   90.00
_cell.angle_gamma   90.00
#
_symmetry.space_group_name_H-M   'P 1'
#
loop_
_entity.id
_entity.type
_entity.pdbx_description
1 polymer ?
#
loop_
_entity_poly.entity_id
_entity_poly.type
_entity_poly.pdbx_seq_one_letter_code
_entity_poly.pdbx_strand_id
1 'polypeptide(L)'
;MMRKKHMRMKKMLHRIALGAVLSLFFIIVLVRVFTLQIVNGESYQENFTMLIQKTLSIDAARGNIYDCNGNLLAYNELAYSVVISDNGTYDSTSDKNEELNAELAEIVSVIKKNGESIYNDNFAIALNDDGEYDFRISGTSLNRFRADVFGATSYDKLEYNKTFGFDESKATADQIMQYLMSDERECFDISDKYDKETAYEITAIRYAIKGNRYSKYK
;
A
#
# COMPACT_ATOMS: atom_id res chain seq x y z
N MET A 1 57.83 -24.49 -45.90
CA MET A 1 57.71 -24.34 -44.41
C MET A 1 57.27 -22.92 -43.94
N MET A 2 57.67 -21.87 -44.62
CA MET A 2 57.35 -20.46 -44.26
C MET A 2 55.82 -20.08 -44.31
N ARG A 3 55.06 -20.59 -45.27
CA ARG A 3 53.61 -20.23 -45.45
C ARG A 3 52.73 -20.69 -44.29
N LYS A 4 53.04 -21.85 -43.66
CA LYS A 4 52.28 -22.31 -42.44
C LYS A 4 52.57 -21.48 -41.20
N LYS A 5 53.80 -20.95 -41.06
CA LYS A 5 54.18 -20.06 -39.92
C LYS A 5 53.48 -18.72 -40.03
N HIS A 6 53.32 -18.17 -41.21
CA HIS A 6 52.63 -16.88 -41.48
C HIS A 6 51.12 -16.98 -41.21
N MET A 7 50.48 -18.09 -41.55
CA MET A 7 49.06 -18.34 -41.26
C MET A 7 48.79 -18.51 -39.76
N ARG A 8 49.70 -19.19 -39.02
CA ARG A 8 49.57 -19.30 -37.55
C ARG A 8 49.71 -17.95 -36.85
N MET A 9 50.64 -17.12 -37.32
CA MET A 9 50.87 -15.79 -36.81
C MET A 9 49.66 -14.87 -37.03
N LYS A 10 49.03 -14.89 -38.22
CA LYS A 10 47.80 -14.16 -38.50
C LYS A 10 46.63 -14.57 -37.58
N LYS A 11 46.43 -15.89 -37.38
CA LYS A 11 45.41 -16.41 -36.47
C LYS A 11 45.65 -16.01 -35.01
N MET A 12 46.89 -15.95 -34.58
CA MET A 12 47.28 -15.51 -33.24
C MET A 12 47.02 -14.02 -33.08
N LEU A 13 47.35 -13.19 -34.08
CA LEU A 13 47.11 -11.77 -34.09
C LEU A 13 45.60 -11.46 -33.99
N HIS A 14 44.75 -12.19 -34.73
CA HIS A 14 43.28 -12.02 -34.66
C HIS A 14 42.70 -12.38 -33.28
N ARG A 15 43.25 -13.45 -32.62
CA ARG A 15 42.83 -13.80 -31.26
C ARG A 15 43.21 -12.74 -30.23
N ILE A 16 44.41 -12.17 -30.37
CA ILE A 16 44.87 -11.08 -29.50
C ILE A 16 44.04 -9.83 -29.75
N ALA A 17 43.78 -9.48 -31.00
CA ALA A 17 42.93 -8.35 -31.35
C ALA A 17 41.49 -8.51 -30.82
N LEU A 18 40.90 -9.70 -30.95
CA LEU A 18 39.58 -10.00 -30.40
C LEU A 18 39.59 -9.90 -28.87
N GLY A 19 40.61 -10.46 -28.21
CA GLY A 19 40.76 -10.31 -26.76
C GLY A 19 40.90 -8.85 -26.31
N ALA A 20 41.66 -8.05 -27.03
CA ALA A 20 41.81 -6.62 -26.74
C ALA A 20 40.50 -5.85 -26.88
N VAL A 21 39.72 -6.13 -27.93
CA VAL A 21 38.38 -5.51 -28.12
C VAL A 21 37.42 -5.89 -27.00
N LEU A 22 37.39 -7.19 -26.62
CA LEU A 22 36.53 -7.65 -25.51
C LEU A 22 36.95 -7.02 -24.18
N SER A 23 38.27 -6.92 -23.92
CA SER A 23 38.79 -6.29 -22.70
C SER A 23 38.43 -4.80 -22.66
N LEU A 24 38.54 -4.09 -23.79
CA LEU A 24 38.15 -2.68 -23.88
C LEU A 24 36.66 -2.50 -23.60
N PHE A 25 35.81 -3.35 -24.18
CA PHE A 25 34.37 -3.30 -23.91
C PHE A 25 34.06 -3.55 -22.43
N PHE A 26 34.72 -4.52 -21.82
CA PHE A 26 34.55 -4.82 -20.40
C PHE A 26 34.95 -3.62 -19.50
N ILE A 27 36.05 -2.95 -19.82
CA ILE A 27 36.50 -1.75 -19.10
C ILE A 27 35.45 -0.64 -19.22
N ILE A 28 34.88 -0.43 -20.39
CA ILE A 28 33.82 0.59 -20.61
C ILE A 28 32.61 0.29 -19.74
N VAL A 29 32.17 -0.97 -19.68
CA VAL A 29 31.04 -1.40 -18.84
C VAL A 29 31.34 -1.17 -17.36
N LEU A 30 32.54 -1.58 -16.89
CA LEU A 30 32.95 -1.35 -15.49
C LEU A 30 32.96 0.13 -15.12
N VAL A 31 33.52 0.99 -15.96
CA VAL A 31 33.52 2.43 -15.74
C VAL A 31 32.09 2.97 -15.69
N ARG A 32 31.22 2.48 -16.56
CA ARG A 32 29.82 2.91 -16.57
C ARG A 32 29.06 2.49 -15.31
N VAL A 33 29.24 1.24 -14.88
CA VAL A 33 28.63 0.73 -13.63
C VAL A 33 29.16 1.51 -12.42
N PHE A 34 30.47 1.73 -12.35
CA PHE A 34 31.09 2.53 -11.29
C PHE A 34 30.50 3.96 -11.24
N THR A 35 30.38 4.61 -12.38
CA THR A 35 29.82 5.98 -12.46
C THR A 35 28.36 6.00 -12.01
N LEU A 36 27.56 5.01 -12.41
CA LEU A 36 26.14 4.94 -12.03
C LEU A 36 25.94 4.64 -10.54
N GLN A 37 26.73 3.73 -9.98
CA GLN A 37 26.53 3.25 -8.61
C GLN A 37 27.26 4.08 -7.56
N ILE A 38 28.47 4.54 -7.85
CA ILE A 38 29.31 5.26 -6.87
C ILE A 38 29.22 6.77 -7.06
N VAL A 39 29.40 7.25 -8.30
CA VAL A 39 29.45 8.71 -8.53
C VAL A 39 28.08 9.34 -8.49
N ASN A 40 27.07 8.69 -9.10
CA ASN A 40 25.71 9.21 -9.19
C ASN A 40 24.74 8.52 -8.23
N GLY A 41 25.19 7.55 -7.41
CA GLY A 41 24.34 6.74 -6.54
C GLY A 41 23.54 7.60 -5.57
N GLU A 42 24.17 8.59 -4.95
CA GLU A 42 23.53 9.51 -4.01
C GLU A 42 22.42 10.34 -4.70
N SER A 43 22.68 10.86 -5.88
CA SER A 43 21.69 11.62 -6.67
C SER A 43 20.47 10.76 -7.07
N TYR A 44 20.67 9.47 -7.36
CA TYR A 44 19.55 8.56 -7.63
C TYR A 44 18.75 8.26 -6.36
N GLN A 45 19.41 8.14 -5.22
CA GLN A 45 18.76 7.90 -3.94
C GLN A 45 17.98 9.13 -3.47
N GLU A 46 18.52 10.33 -3.61
CA GLU A 46 17.81 11.58 -3.34
C GLU A 46 16.60 11.78 -4.24
N ASN A 47 16.72 11.52 -5.53
CA ASN A 47 15.60 11.59 -6.48
C ASN A 47 14.51 10.56 -6.17
N PHE A 48 14.88 9.36 -5.72
CA PHE A 48 13.92 8.35 -5.27
C PHE A 48 13.17 8.81 -4.01
N THR A 49 13.87 9.38 -3.05
CA THR A 49 13.26 9.93 -1.83
C THR A 49 12.34 11.12 -2.15
N MET A 50 12.71 11.98 -3.11
CA MET A 50 11.85 13.09 -3.55
C MET A 50 10.56 12.63 -4.25
N LEU A 51 10.58 11.50 -4.96
CA LEU A 51 9.37 10.93 -5.58
C LEU A 51 8.34 10.43 -4.57
N ILE A 52 8.77 10.20 -3.31
CA ILE A 52 7.91 9.80 -2.20
C ILE A 52 7.36 11.03 -1.44
N GLN A 53 7.84 12.25 -1.70
CA GLN A 53 7.29 13.46 -1.10
C GLN A 53 5.86 13.70 -1.58
N LYS A 54 4.90 13.39 -0.71
CA LYS A 54 3.49 13.72 -0.91
C LYS A 54 3.29 15.17 -0.50
N THR A 55 2.94 16.03 -1.46
CA THR A 55 2.52 17.41 -1.15
C THR A 55 1.16 17.35 -0.45
N LEU A 56 1.14 17.62 0.84
CA LEU A 56 -0.10 17.79 1.59
C LEU A 56 -0.57 19.23 1.41
N SER A 57 -1.71 19.41 0.75
CA SER A 57 -2.41 20.71 0.71
C SER A 57 -3.27 20.82 1.95
N ILE A 58 -2.95 21.78 2.81
CA ILE A 58 -3.77 22.09 3.99
C ILE A 58 -4.63 23.28 3.62
N ASP A 59 -5.95 23.11 3.64
CA ASP A 59 -6.89 24.18 3.39
C ASP A 59 -6.80 25.23 4.51
N ALA A 60 -6.85 26.50 4.13
CA ALA A 60 -6.88 27.59 5.09
C ALA A 60 -8.19 27.59 5.89
N ALA A 61 -8.11 28.00 7.16
CA ALA A 61 -9.30 28.19 7.97
C ALA A 61 -10.23 29.25 7.33
N ARG A 62 -11.52 28.99 7.32
CA ARG A 62 -12.51 29.96 6.84
C ARG A 62 -12.56 31.16 7.77
N GLY A 63 -12.86 32.36 7.24
CA GLY A 63 -13.05 33.56 8.03
C GLY A 63 -14.37 33.54 8.81
N ASN A 64 -14.42 34.30 9.90
CA ASN A 64 -15.65 34.53 10.63
C ASN A 64 -16.61 35.48 9.86
N ILE A 65 -17.90 35.33 10.04
CA ILE A 65 -18.93 36.18 9.43
C ILE A 65 -19.53 37.07 10.52
N TYR A 66 -19.57 38.36 10.27
CA TYR A 66 -20.10 39.36 11.18
C TYR A 66 -21.26 40.11 10.53
N ASP A 67 -22.17 40.62 11.35
CA ASP A 67 -23.22 41.56 10.90
C ASP A 67 -22.65 42.98 10.69
N CYS A 68 -23.50 43.90 10.23
CA CYS A 68 -23.14 45.30 10.02
C CYS A 68 -22.75 46.05 11.32
N ASN A 69 -23.10 45.52 12.49
CA ASN A 69 -22.77 46.04 13.80
C ASN A 69 -21.56 45.39 14.45
N GLY A 70 -20.92 44.43 13.74
CA GLY A 70 -19.77 43.68 14.24
C GLY A 70 -20.09 42.48 15.12
N ASN A 71 -21.37 42.07 15.22
CA ASN A 71 -21.73 40.88 15.96
C ASN A 71 -21.39 39.65 15.17
N LEU A 72 -20.80 38.63 15.83
CA LEU A 72 -20.38 37.36 15.25
C LEU A 72 -21.61 36.52 14.88
N LEU A 73 -21.85 36.28 13.59
CA LEU A 73 -22.95 35.47 13.07
C LEU A 73 -22.55 34.01 12.86
N ALA A 74 -21.30 33.77 12.41
CA ALA A 74 -20.74 32.44 12.24
C ALA A 74 -19.23 32.47 12.45
N TYR A 75 -18.71 31.45 13.08
CA TYR A 75 -17.28 31.28 13.34
C TYR A 75 -16.87 29.85 13.09
N ASN A 76 -15.56 29.65 12.92
CA ASN A 76 -15.01 28.33 12.82
C ASN A 76 -14.69 27.76 14.20
N GLU A 77 -15.25 26.60 14.48
CA GLU A 77 -14.81 25.79 15.60
C GLU A 77 -13.65 24.94 15.16
N LEU A 78 -12.59 24.91 15.96
CA LEU A 78 -11.39 24.17 15.62
C LEU A 78 -11.68 22.69 15.83
N ALA A 79 -11.83 21.95 14.73
CA ALA A 79 -11.91 20.49 14.75
C ALA A 79 -10.55 19.91 14.33
N TYR A 80 -10.04 19.01 15.15
CA TYR A 80 -8.82 18.26 14.83
C TYR A 80 -9.20 16.91 14.25
N SER A 81 -8.56 16.52 13.17
CA SER A 81 -8.63 15.16 12.62
C SER A 81 -7.25 14.53 12.58
N VAL A 82 -7.18 13.26 12.87
CA VAL A 82 -5.97 12.47 12.72
C VAL A 82 -6.04 11.74 11.38
N VAL A 83 -5.02 11.93 10.55
CA VAL A 83 -4.90 11.25 9.26
C VAL A 83 -3.76 10.26 9.35
N ILE A 84 -4.04 9.01 9.04
CA ILE A 84 -3.05 7.94 9.01
C ILE A 84 -2.66 7.68 7.56
N SER A 85 -1.37 7.68 7.27
CA SER A 85 -0.82 7.32 5.96
C SER A 85 0.30 6.32 6.14
N ASP A 86 0.23 5.21 5.43
CA ASP A 86 1.31 4.24 5.37
C ASP A 86 2.43 4.79 4.48
N ASN A 87 3.52 5.22 5.09
CA ASN A 87 4.75 5.66 4.42
C ASN A 87 5.95 4.78 4.84
N GLY A 88 5.68 3.66 5.50
CA GLY A 88 6.71 2.74 5.98
C GLY A 88 7.43 2.01 4.85
N THR A 89 8.66 1.62 5.12
CA THR A 89 9.44 0.69 4.30
C THR A 89 9.55 -0.60 5.09
N TYR A 90 9.01 -1.68 4.56
CA TYR A 90 8.95 -2.98 5.23
C TYR A 90 9.74 -4.01 4.43
N ASP A 91 10.44 -4.91 5.11
CA ASP A 91 11.24 -5.96 4.47
C ASP A 91 10.33 -7.06 3.88
N SER A 92 9.17 -7.28 4.47
CA SER A 92 8.19 -8.27 4.02
C SER A 92 6.74 -7.83 4.30
N THR A 93 5.77 -8.52 3.70
CA THR A 93 4.34 -8.32 4.02
C THR A 93 4.02 -8.70 5.46
N SER A 94 4.71 -9.70 6.01
CA SER A 94 4.54 -10.12 7.40
C SER A 94 4.98 -9.02 8.36
N ASP A 95 6.17 -8.44 8.14
CA ASP A 95 6.69 -7.34 8.96
C ASP A 95 5.78 -6.12 8.89
N LYS A 96 5.29 -5.80 7.69
CA LYS A 96 4.28 -4.75 7.51
C LYS A 96 3.01 -5.01 8.32
N ASN A 97 2.52 -6.24 8.31
CA ASN A 97 1.31 -6.60 9.05
C ASN A 97 1.55 -6.51 10.55
N GLU A 98 2.68 -7.00 11.05
CA GLU A 98 3.02 -6.97 12.47
C GLU A 98 3.18 -5.54 12.99
N GLU A 99 4.02 -4.73 12.34
CA GLU A 99 4.30 -3.36 12.77
C GLU A 99 3.05 -2.47 12.67
N LEU A 100 2.40 -2.45 11.52
CA LEU A 100 1.26 -1.57 11.29
C LEU A 100 0.03 -1.94 12.14
N ASN A 101 -0.21 -3.25 12.36
CA ASN A 101 -1.30 -3.68 13.22
C ASN A 101 -1.03 -3.30 14.69
N ALA A 102 0.22 -3.39 15.16
CA ALA A 102 0.59 -2.99 16.52
C ALA A 102 0.42 -1.48 16.73
N GLU A 103 0.89 -0.66 15.80
CA GLU A 103 0.71 0.80 15.84
C GLU A 103 -0.77 1.19 15.81
N LEU A 104 -1.56 0.58 14.93
CA LEU A 104 -3.00 0.84 14.85
C LEU A 104 -3.74 0.41 16.12
N ALA A 105 -3.38 -0.72 16.72
CA ALA A 105 -3.97 -1.15 17.99
C ALA A 105 -3.71 -0.15 19.13
N GLU A 106 -2.50 0.41 19.19
CA GLU A 106 -2.17 1.46 20.17
C GLU A 106 -3.01 2.73 19.92
N ILE A 107 -3.12 3.18 18.67
CA ILE A 107 -3.95 4.34 18.29
C ILE A 107 -5.41 4.11 18.65
N VAL A 108 -6.00 2.96 18.31
CA VAL A 108 -7.37 2.58 18.66
C VAL A 108 -7.57 2.60 20.17
N SER A 109 -6.62 2.04 20.93
CA SER A 109 -6.66 2.05 22.40
C SER A 109 -6.67 3.46 22.98
N VAL A 110 -5.83 4.36 22.46
CA VAL A 110 -5.78 5.77 22.90
C VAL A 110 -7.08 6.49 22.57
N ILE A 111 -7.66 6.31 21.39
CA ILE A 111 -8.93 6.91 20.99
C ILE A 111 -10.05 6.45 21.92
N LYS A 112 -10.20 5.15 22.14
CA LYS A 112 -11.21 4.58 23.05
C LYS A 112 -11.04 5.06 24.49
N LYS A 113 -9.81 5.14 24.99
CA LYS A 113 -9.52 5.65 26.34
C LYS A 113 -9.96 7.09 26.55
N ASN A 114 -9.96 7.91 25.50
CA ASN A 114 -10.41 9.29 25.54
C ASN A 114 -11.94 9.43 25.30
N GLY A 115 -12.68 8.34 25.11
CA GLY A 115 -14.10 8.35 24.85
C GLY A 115 -14.49 8.82 23.44
N GLU A 116 -13.53 8.82 22.53
CA GLU A 116 -13.73 9.17 21.13
C GLU A 116 -14.03 7.94 20.28
N SER A 117 -14.58 8.15 19.11
CA SER A 117 -14.91 7.10 18.14
C SER A 117 -14.17 7.28 16.82
N ILE A 118 -13.95 6.16 16.14
CA ILE A 118 -13.31 6.16 14.83
C ILE A 118 -14.40 6.20 13.75
N TYR A 119 -14.29 7.15 12.83
CA TYR A 119 -15.21 7.28 11.71
C TYR A 119 -14.80 6.34 10.56
N ASN A 120 -15.47 5.19 10.47
CA ASN A 120 -15.26 4.17 9.44
C ASN A 120 -16.39 4.13 8.39
N ASP A 121 -16.97 5.28 8.06
CA ASP A 121 -18.15 5.37 7.17
C ASP A 121 -17.88 4.86 5.76
N ASN A 122 -16.63 4.86 5.33
CA ASN A 122 -16.22 4.36 4.02
C ASN A 122 -16.01 2.83 3.98
N PHE A 123 -16.00 2.15 5.13
CA PHE A 123 -15.91 0.70 5.17
C PHE A 123 -17.30 0.08 5.04
N ALA A 124 -17.43 -0.84 4.10
CA ALA A 124 -18.72 -1.40 3.70
C ALA A 124 -19.36 -2.34 4.73
N ILE A 125 -18.63 -2.70 5.77
CA ILE A 125 -19.08 -3.56 6.86
C ILE A 125 -19.14 -2.74 8.15
N ALA A 126 -20.19 -2.92 8.93
CA ALA A 126 -20.35 -2.39 10.29
C ALA A 126 -20.24 -3.52 11.30
N LEU A 127 -19.74 -3.20 12.49
CA LEU A 127 -19.93 -4.01 13.68
C LEU A 127 -21.13 -3.43 14.44
N ASN A 128 -22.20 -4.21 14.64
CA ASN A 128 -23.40 -3.78 15.37
C ASN A 128 -23.21 -3.93 16.88
N ASP A 129 -24.18 -3.45 17.66
CA ASP A 129 -24.13 -3.48 19.12
C ASP A 129 -24.19 -4.93 19.68
N ASP A 130 -24.73 -5.88 18.92
CA ASP A 130 -24.76 -7.31 19.26
C ASP A 130 -23.43 -7.99 18.97
N GLY A 131 -22.48 -7.25 18.38
CA GLY A 131 -21.15 -7.77 18.00
C GLY A 131 -21.15 -8.58 16.72
N GLU A 132 -22.16 -8.45 15.86
CA GLU A 132 -22.23 -9.10 14.56
C GLU A 132 -21.81 -8.14 13.44
N TYR A 133 -21.31 -8.70 12.33
CA TYR A 133 -20.92 -7.92 11.17
C TYR A 133 -22.07 -7.82 10.17
N ASP A 134 -22.42 -6.58 9.78
CA ASP A 134 -23.46 -6.30 8.81
C ASP A 134 -22.98 -5.42 7.66
N PHE A 135 -23.55 -5.61 6.47
CA PHE A 135 -23.27 -4.74 5.34
C PHE A 135 -23.99 -3.38 5.46
N ARG A 136 -23.24 -2.29 5.33
CA ARG A 136 -23.78 -0.92 5.18
C ARG A 136 -24.28 -0.62 3.77
N ILE A 137 -23.95 -1.47 2.80
CA ILE A 137 -24.21 -1.28 1.37
C ILE A 137 -24.93 -2.50 0.78
N SER A 138 -25.59 -2.30 -0.35
CA SER A 138 -26.34 -3.36 -1.05
C SER A 138 -26.22 -3.25 -2.57
N GLY A 139 -26.74 -4.22 -3.28
CA GLY A 139 -26.83 -4.22 -4.75
C GLY A 139 -25.47 -4.11 -5.44
N THR A 140 -25.36 -3.25 -6.42
CA THR A 140 -24.14 -3.09 -7.23
C THR A 140 -22.93 -2.65 -6.42
N SER A 141 -23.14 -1.83 -5.37
CA SER A 141 -22.06 -1.38 -4.48
C SER A 141 -21.48 -2.55 -3.69
N LEU A 142 -22.32 -3.46 -3.20
CA LEU A 142 -21.88 -4.66 -2.52
C LEU A 142 -21.12 -5.61 -3.46
N ASN A 143 -21.58 -5.75 -4.69
CA ASN A 143 -20.88 -6.55 -5.70
C ASN A 143 -19.49 -6.01 -6.03
N ARG A 144 -19.35 -4.68 -6.12
CA ARG A 144 -18.05 -4.02 -6.31
C ARG A 144 -17.14 -4.21 -5.10
N PHE A 145 -17.67 -4.08 -3.90
CA PHE A 145 -16.93 -4.29 -2.68
C PHE A 145 -16.40 -5.73 -2.59
N ARG A 146 -17.24 -6.75 -2.86
CA ARG A 146 -16.78 -8.13 -2.92
C ARG A 146 -15.67 -8.33 -3.95
N ALA A 147 -15.85 -7.82 -5.17
CA ALA A 147 -14.81 -7.92 -6.19
C ALA A 147 -13.49 -7.25 -5.76
N ASP A 148 -13.55 -6.12 -5.07
CA ASP A 148 -12.37 -5.42 -4.56
C ASP A 148 -11.67 -6.22 -3.45
N VAL A 149 -12.41 -6.74 -2.48
CA VAL A 149 -11.89 -7.55 -1.39
C VAL A 149 -11.12 -8.77 -1.90
N PHE A 150 -11.75 -9.56 -2.80
CA PHE A 150 -11.14 -10.78 -3.33
C PHE A 150 -10.21 -10.55 -4.53
N GLY A 151 -9.93 -9.29 -4.87
CA GLY A 151 -8.99 -8.93 -5.92
C GLY A 151 -9.46 -9.24 -7.33
N ALA A 152 -10.77 -9.48 -7.54
CA ALA A 152 -11.33 -9.72 -8.85
C ALA A 152 -11.46 -8.42 -9.66
N THR A 153 -11.32 -8.51 -10.98
CA THR A 153 -11.47 -7.34 -11.87
C THR A 153 -12.93 -6.93 -12.08
N SER A 154 -13.87 -7.83 -11.82
CA SER A 154 -15.31 -7.59 -11.85
C SER A 154 -16.03 -8.65 -11.01
N TYR A 155 -17.30 -8.38 -10.67
CA TYR A 155 -18.13 -9.32 -9.90
C TYR A 155 -18.29 -10.70 -10.61
N ASP A 156 -18.35 -10.73 -11.93
CA ASP A 156 -18.50 -11.96 -12.72
C ASP A 156 -17.23 -12.86 -12.69
N LYS A 157 -16.15 -12.36 -12.12
CA LYS A 157 -14.87 -13.06 -11.98
C LYS A 157 -14.64 -13.62 -10.59
N LEU A 158 -15.61 -13.44 -9.70
CA LEU A 158 -15.58 -14.03 -8.37
C LEU A 158 -15.80 -15.55 -8.48
N GLU A 159 -15.02 -16.30 -7.73
CA GLU A 159 -14.98 -17.76 -7.79
C GLU A 159 -15.32 -18.39 -6.42
N TYR A 160 -15.29 -19.70 -6.36
CA TYR A 160 -15.40 -20.40 -5.09
C TYR A 160 -14.05 -20.40 -4.37
N ASN A 161 -13.99 -19.81 -3.20
CA ASN A 161 -12.81 -19.78 -2.37
C ASN A 161 -12.61 -21.12 -1.66
N LYS A 162 -11.64 -21.89 -2.11
CA LYS A 162 -11.38 -23.24 -1.60
C LYS A 162 -10.78 -23.24 -0.20
N THR A 163 -10.00 -22.23 0.15
CA THR A 163 -9.35 -22.11 1.46
C THR A 163 -10.40 -21.88 2.55
N PHE A 164 -11.36 -21.00 2.29
CA PHE A 164 -12.39 -20.62 3.26
C PHE A 164 -13.72 -21.34 3.08
N GLY A 165 -13.91 -22.08 1.99
CA GLY A 165 -15.07 -22.94 1.77
C GLY A 165 -16.38 -22.20 1.44
N PHE A 166 -16.33 -21.01 0.84
CA PHE A 166 -17.51 -20.25 0.43
C PHE A 166 -17.37 -19.65 -0.98
N ASP A 167 -18.51 -19.29 -1.56
CA ASP A 167 -18.61 -18.59 -2.84
C ASP A 167 -18.40 -17.08 -2.61
N GLU A 168 -17.33 -16.51 -3.17
CA GLU A 168 -16.97 -15.11 -3.02
C GLU A 168 -18.08 -14.15 -3.46
N SER A 169 -18.88 -14.55 -4.46
CA SER A 169 -19.99 -13.74 -4.95
C SER A 169 -21.15 -13.63 -3.94
N LYS A 170 -21.25 -14.58 -3.01
CA LYS A 170 -22.29 -14.66 -1.99
C LYS A 170 -21.76 -14.49 -0.58
N ALA A 171 -20.48 -14.16 -0.43
CA ALA A 171 -19.83 -14.03 0.86
C ALA A 171 -20.61 -13.12 1.81
N THR A 172 -20.81 -13.58 3.04
CA THR A 172 -21.42 -12.77 4.11
C THR A 172 -20.41 -11.77 4.69
N ALA A 173 -20.88 -10.84 5.50
CA ALA A 173 -20.01 -9.88 6.16
C ALA A 173 -18.98 -10.57 7.06
N ASP A 174 -19.40 -11.60 7.82
CA ASP A 174 -18.49 -12.39 8.65
C ASP A 174 -17.42 -13.11 7.83
N GLN A 175 -17.80 -13.71 6.70
CA GLN A 175 -16.86 -14.41 5.82
C GLN A 175 -15.83 -13.45 5.21
N ILE A 176 -16.26 -12.24 4.84
CA ILE A 176 -15.35 -11.22 4.34
C ILE A 176 -14.41 -10.73 5.45
N MET A 177 -14.91 -10.49 6.66
CA MET A 177 -14.07 -10.10 7.79
C MET A 177 -13.06 -11.19 8.14
N GLN A 178 -13.49 -12.46 8.20
CA GLN A 178 -12.61 -13.60 8.41
C GLN A 178 -11.50 -13.67 7.36
N TYR A 179 -11.84 -13.46 6.09
CA TYR A 179 -10.86 -13.42 5.00
C TYR A 179 -9.86 -12.25 5.17
N LEU A 180 -10.35 -11.03 5.38
CA LEU A 180 -9.49 -9.85 5.51
C LEU A 180 -8.55 -9.91 6.72
N MET A 181 -9.00 -10.54 7.82
CA MET A 181 -8.22 -10.70 9.05
C MET A 181 -7.25 -11.88 9.02
N SER A 182 -7.32 -12.75 8.01
CA SER A 182 -6.44 -13.91 7.87
C SER A 182 -5.00 -13.55 7.52
N ASP A 183 -4.13 -14.54 7.53
CA ASP A 183 -2.74 -14.50 7.10
C ASP A 183 -2.55 -14.73 5.59
N GLU A 184 -3.65 -14.85 4.84
CA GLU A 184 -3.60 -15.03 3.39
C GLU A 184 -2.94 -13.83 2.68
N ARG A 185 -2.46 -14.08 1.48
CA ARG A 185 -1.78 -13.08 0.67
C ARG A 185 -2.65 -11.82 0.48
N GLU A 186 -2.10 -10.66 0.76
CA GLU A 186 -2.77 -9.36 0.70
C GLU A 186 -3.81 -9.10 1.79
N CYS A 187 -4.00 -10.02 2.74
CA CYS A 187 -4.80 -9.84 3.94
C CYS A 187 -3.97 -9.24 5.09
N PHE A 188 -4.59 -9.00 6.23
CA PHE A 188 -4.02 -8.13 7.25
C PHE A 188 -3.39 -8.86 8.44
N ASP A 189 -3.54 -10.18 8.53
CA ASP A 189 -3.01 -11.03 9.61
C ASP A 189 -3.35 -10.50 11.02
N ILE A 190 -4.64 -10.30 11.26
CA ILE A 190 -5.19 -9.74 12.53
C ILE A 190 -5.80 -10.82 13.41
N SER A 191 -6.20 -11.98 12.82
CA SER A 191 -6.92 -13.03 13.48
C SER A 191 -6.31 -13.40 14.84
N ASP A 192 -7.15 -13.51 15.85
CA ASP A 192 -6.84 -13.99 17.20
C ASP A 192 -5.81 -13.16 18.00
N LYS A 193 -5.29 -12.06 17.44
CA LYS A 193 -4.31 -11.19 18.10
C LYS A 193 -4.96 -10.10 18.96
N TYR A 194 -6.20 -9.71 18.64
CA TYR A 194 -6.93 -8.60 19.24
C TYR A 194 -8.37 -8.96 19.55
N ASP A 195 -9.00 -8.21 20.46
CA ASP A 195 -10.46 -8.34 20.69
C ASP A 195 -11.25 -7.94 19.43
N LYS A 196 -12.49 -8.43 19.32
CA LYS A 196 -13.32 -8.33 18.11
C LYS A 196 -13.50 -6.88 17.64
N GLU A 197 -13.69 -5.96 18.57
CA GLU A 197 -13.90 -4.54 18.25
C GLU A 197 -12.61 -3.88 17.75
N THR A 198 -11.49 -4.12 18.43
CA THR A 198 -10.17 -3.62 18.00
C THR A 198 -9.77 -4.23 16.66
N ALA A 199 -10.00 -5.52 16.46
CA ALA A 199 -9.74 -6.19 15.18
C ALA A 199 -10.57 -5.60 14.03
N TYR A 200 -11.85 -5.28 14.30
CA TYR A 200 -12.71 -4.60 13.33
C TYR A 200 -12.17 -3.22 12.95
N GLU A 201 -11.81 -2.39 13.94
CA GLU A 201 -11.28 -1.04 13.69
C GLU A 201 -9.96 -1.08 12.89
N ILE A 202 -9.03 -1.97 13.27
CA ILE A 202 -7.78 -2.17 12.53
C ILE A 202 -8.08 -2.59 11.09
N THR A 203 -9.00 -3.55 10.88
CA THR A 203 -9.36 -4.01 9.54
C THR A 203 -9.92 -2.89 8.68
N ALA A 204 -10.83 -2.08 9.23
CA ALA A 204 -11.44 -0.95 8.53
C ALA A 204 -10.40 0.12 8.15
N ILE A 205 -9.49 0.46 9.05
CA ILE A 205 -8.39 1.40 8.80
C ILE A 205 -7.42 0.83 7.75
N ARG A 206 -7.02 -0.43 7.88
CA ARG A 206 -6.12 -1.10 6.93
C ARG A 206 -6.73 -1.16 5.53
N TYR A 207 -8.02 -1.45 5.44
CA TYR A 207 -8.75 -1.45 4.17
C TYR A 207 -8.78 -0.06 3.55
N ALA A 208 -9.01 0.99 4.34
CA ALA A 208 -8.98 2.37 3.89
C ALA A 208 -7.58 2.81 3.40
N ILE A 209 -6.53 2.45 4.12
CA ILE A 209 -5.12 2.73 3.75
C ILE A 209 -4.74 2.00 2.45
N LYS A 210 -5.12 0.72 2.32
CA LYS A 210 -4.88 -0.06 1.10
C LYS A 210 -5.51 0.61 -0.13
N GLY A 211 -6.60 1.31 0.07
CA GLY A 211 -7.38 1.96 -0.97
C GLY A 211 -8.17 0.96 -1.82
N ASN A 212 -9.19 1.46 -2.50
CA ASN A 212 -10.01 0.65 -3.38
C ASN A 212 -9.27 0.41 -4.70
N ARG A 213 -9.23 -0.85 -5.17
CA ARG A 213 -8.59 -1.24 -6.44
C ARG A 213 -9.17 -0.51 -7.65
N TYR A 214 -10.45 -0.12 -7.59
CA TYR A 214 -11.16 0.63 -8.62
C TYR A 214 -11.07 2.15 -8.44
N SER A 215 -10.44 2.64 -7.38
CA SER A 215 -10.23 4.08 -7.20
C SER A 215 -9.27 4.60 -8.26
N LYS A 216 -9.70 5.59 -9.04
CA LYS A 216 -8.83 6.30 -9.98
C LYS A 216 -7.76 7.15 -9.30
N TYR A 217 -7.87 7.32 -7.98
CA TYR A 217 -6.99 8.12 -7.14
C TYR A 217 -6.20 7.18 -6.24
N LYS A 218 -5.16 6.56 -6.80
CA LYS A 218 -4.09 5.96 -6.03
C LYS A 218 -3.04 7.02 -5.76
#